data_9a31f8003f9e21d32c1527e9ab505ae7
#
_entry.id   9a31f8003f9e21d32c1527e9ab505ae7
#
_cell.length_a   1.000
_cell.length_b   1.000
_cell.length_c   1.000
_cell.angle_alpha   90.00
_cell.angle_beta   90.00
_cell.angle_gamma   90.00
#
_symmetry.space_group_name_H-M   'P 1'
#
loop_
_entity.id
_entity.type
_entity.pdbx_description
1 polymer ?
#
loop_
_entity_poly.entity_id
_entity_poly.type
_entity_poly.pdbx_seq_one_letter_code
_entity_poly.pdbx_strand_id
1 'polypeptide(L)'
;MKRSEINSVMKKALALFEEYRVSLPPFVLWTPEEWKEKGEECSEIVDNMLGWDITDFGSGDFSKMGLFLITTRNGNQKMPEKYPKVYAEKLMIVEENQVTPMHFHWFKTEDIINRGGGNLMIKLYKADENEGLSDEDIEIVMDGVKKTFPAGTVVRLTPGESITFTKGIYHRFWGEEGHGTVMVGEVSMCNDDANDNRFYDEVGRFPAIEEDEAPL
;
A
#
# COMPACT_ATOMS: atom_id res chain seq x y z
N MET A 1 0.25 -17.91 3.66
CA MET A 1 0.14 -17.32 5.03
C MET A 1 -0.89 -18.08 5.84
N LYS A 2 -0.70 -18.17 7.15
CA LYS A 2 -1.72 -18.72 8.07
C LYS A 2 -2.76 -17.66 8.47
N ARG A 3 -4.00 -18.08 8.75
CA ARG A 3 -5.03 -17.16 9.25
C ARG A 3 -4.61 -16.52 10.58
N SER A 4 -4.00 -17.29 11.47
CA SER A 4 -3.46 -16.81 12.74
C SER A 4 -2.42 -15.69 12.56
N GLU A 5 -1.56 -15.80 11.54
CA GLU A 5 -0.58 -14.77 11.20
C GLU A 5 -1.28 -13.49 10.68
N ILE A 6 -2.25 -13.64 9.78
CA ILE A 6 -3.07 -12.51 9.27
C ILE A 6 -3.77 -11.80 10.41
N ASN A 7 -4.45 -12.54 11.29
CA ASN A 7 -5.14 -11.98 12.46
C ASN A 7 -4.16 -11.24 13.40
N SER A 8 -2.96 -11.77 13.59
CA SER A 8 -1.92 -11.12 14.40
C SER A 8 -1.49 -9.78 13.78
N VAL A 9 -1.28 -9.74 12.47
CA VAL A 9 -0.95 -8.51 11.73
C VAL A 9 -2.09 -7.49 11.86
N MET A 10 -3.34 -7.91 11.68
CA MET A 10 -4.52 -7.05 11.85
C MET A 10 -4.60 -6.45 13.26
N LYS A 11 -4.44 -7.29 14.31
CA LYS A 11 -4.47 -6.83 15.71
C LYS A 11 -3.37 -5.80 16.00
N LYS A 12 -2.15 -6.06 15.51
CA LYS A 12 -1.03 -5.12 15.65
C LYS A 12 -1.33 -3.78 14.95
N ALA A 13 -1.87 -3.84 13.75
CA ALA A 13 -2.23 -2.64 13.01
C ALA A 13 -3.33 -1.82 13.70
N LEU A 14 -4.38 -2.48 14.22
CA LEU A 14 -5.43 -1.80 14.98
C LEU A 14 -4.88 -1.08 16.20
N ALA A 15 -3.97 -1.72 16.96
CA ALA A 15 -3.31 -1.10 18.09
C ALA A 15 -2.49 0.15 17.70
N LEU A 16 -1.79 0.09 16.57
CA LEU A 16 -1.04 1.24 16.05
C LEU A 16 -1.96 2.38 15.61
N PHE A 17 -3.07 2.09 14.92
CA PHE A 17 -4.05 3.13 14.57
C PHE A 17 -4.64 3.82 15.80
N GLU A 18 -4.91 3.05 16.86
CA GLU A 18 -5.36 3.60 18.13
C GLU A 18 -4.28 4.50 18.78
N GLU A 19 -3.03 4.04 18.84
CA GLU A 19 -1.88 4.81 19.36
C GLU A 19 -1.71 6.14 18.62
N TYR A 20 -1.79 6.11 17.29
CA TYR A 20 -1.70 7.31 16.44
C TYR A 20 -3.01 8.10 16.33
N ARG A 21 -4.08 7.67 17.02
CA ARG A 21 -5.40 8.31 17.01
C ARG A 21 -6.01 8.43 15.62
N VAL A 22 -5.78 7.44 14.77
CA VAL A 22 -6.38 7.32 13.46
C VAL A 22 -7.66 6.49 13.56
N SER A 23 -8.80 7.13 13.38
CA SER A 23 -10.09 6.43 13.34
C SER A 23 -10.31 5.79 11.97
N LEU A 24 -10.66 4.51 11.98
CA LEU A 24 -10.96 3.76 10.76
C LEU A 24 -12.43 3.84 10.38
N PRO A 25 -12.79 3.74 9.10
CA PRO A 25 -14.19 3.61 8.68
C PRO A 25 -14.84 2.38 9.33
N PRO A 26 -16.13 2.45 9.78
CA PRO A 26 -16.78 1.35 10.47
C PRO A 26 -16.72 0.00 9.76
N PHE A 27 -16.82 -0.03 8.44
CA PHE A 27 -16.82 -1.28 7.65
C PHE A 27 -15.52 -2.07 7.79
N VAL A 28 -14.41 -1.41 8.10
CA VAL A 28 -13.10 -2.06 8.31
C VAL A 28 -13.12 -2.97 9.55
N LEU A 29 -14.01 -2.69 10.48
CA LEU A 29 -14.14 -3.38 11.76
C LEU A 29 -15.31 -4.38 11.80
N TRP A 30 -16.06 -4.53 10.71
CA TRP A 30 -17.18 -5.46 10.68
C TRP A 30 -16.68 -6.90 10.71
N THR A 31 -17.27 -7.68 11.63
CA THR A 31 -17.04 -9.12 11.74
C THR A 31 -17.64 -9.86 10.55
N PRO A 32 -17.21 -11.11 10.29
CA PRO A 32 -17.84 -11.96 9.27
C PRO A 32 -19.36 -12.13 9.45
N GLU A 33 -19.85 -12.12 10.70
CA GLU A 33 -21.28 -12.21 11.04
C GLU A 33 -22.01 -10.92 10.63
N GLU A 34 -21.47 -9.77 10.95
CA GLU A 34 -22.02 -8.46 10.56
C GLU A 34 -22.03 -8.30 9.03
N TRP A 35 -21.00 -8.81 8.32
CA TRP A 35 -20.96 -8.79 6.87
C TRP A 35 -22.11 -9.57 6.22
N LYS A 36 -22.56 -10.70 6.81
CA LYS A 36 -23.68 -11.50 6.30
C LYS A 36 -25.01 -10.75 6.32
N GLU A 37 -25.12 -9.71 7.15
CA GLU A 37 -26.32 -8.88 7.29
C GLU A 37 -26.33 -7.67 6.33
N LYS A 38 -25.22 -7.42 5.58
CA LYS A 38 -25.10 -6.29 4.67
C LYS A 38 -25.73 -6.62 3.31
N GLY A 39 -26.42 -5.62 2.74
CA GLY A 39 -27.08 -5.72 1.45
C GLY A 39 -26.42 -4.85 0.37
N GLU A 40 -27.21 -4.50 -0.64
CA GLU A 40 -26.75 -3.72 -1.80
C GLU A 40 -26.26 -2.31 -1.45
N GLU A 41 -26.66 -1.76 -0.32
CA GLU A 41 -26.17 -0.47 0.19
C GLU A 41 -24.67 -0.47 0.45
N CYS A 42 -24.05 -1.64 0.61
CA CYS A 42 -22.62 -1.82 0.81
C CYS A 42 -21.87 -2.18 -0.49
N SER A 43 -22.52 -2.17 -1.65
CA SER A 43 -21.92 -2.60 -2.91
C SER A 43 -20.67 -1.81 -3.30
N GLU A 44 -20.57 -0.53 -2.93
CA GLU A 44 -19.36 0.27 -3.19
C GLU A 44 -18.12 -0.33 -2.52
N ILE A 45 -18.25 -0.88 -1.33
CA ILE A 45 -17.12 -1.48 -0.60
C ILE A 45 -16.57 -2.68 -1.39
N VAL A 46 -17.46 -3.52 -1.91
CA VAL A 46 -17.10 -4.73 -2.68
C VAL A 46 -16.61 -4.37 -4.07
N ASP A 47 -17.38 -3.56 -4.81
CA ASP A 47 -17.10 -3.21 -6.21
C ASP A 47 -15.79 -2.42 -6.36
N ASN A 48 -15.44 -1.61 -5.35
CA ASN A 48 -14.25 -0.77 -5.35
C ASN A 48 -13.10 -1.37 -4.51
N MET A 49 -13.26 -2.62 -4.03
CA MET A 49 -12.23 -3.37 -3.28
C MET A 49 -11.70 -2.59 -2.07
N LEU A 50 -12.60 -2.09 -1.22
CA LEU A 50 -12.24 -1.43 0.02
C LEU A 50 -11.95 -2.46 1.12
N GLY A 51 -11.18 -2.08 2.12
CA GLY A 51 -10.89 -2.90 3.30
C GLY A 51 -9.45 -3.39 3.36
N TRP A 52 -9.27 -4.50 4.07
CA TRP A 52 -7.98 -5.09 4.38
C TRP A 52 -7.32 -5.76 3.17
N ASP A 53 -6.02 -5.55 3.03
CA ASP A 53 -5.17 -6.24 2.06
C ASP A 53 -3.83 -6.58 2.74
N ILE A 54 -3.58 -7.87 2.92
CA ILE A 54 -2.38 -8.40 3.57
C ILE A 54 -1.76 -9.46 2.67
N THR A 55 -0.51 -9.26 2.29
CA THR A 55 0.20 -10.20 1.41
C THR A 55 1.68 -10.30 1.75
N ASP A 56 2.23 -11.50 1.65
CA ASP A 56 3.66 -11.75 1.67
C ASP A 56 4.26 -11.88 0.26
N PHE A 57 3.47 -11.53 -0.77
CA PHE A 57 3.86 -11.64 -2.18
C PHE A 57 4.32 -13.05 -2.60
N GLY A 58 3.88 -14.08 -1.88
CA GLY A 58 4.28 -15.47 -2.11
C GLY A 58 5.68 -15.83 -1.60
N SER A 59 6.33 -14.95 -0.83
CA SER A 59 7.67 -15.17 -0.27
C SER A 59 7.71 -16.24 0.83
N GLY A 60 6.58 -16.45 1.52
CA GLY A 60 6.50 -17.30 2.71
C GLY A 60 7.07 -16.64 3.98
N ASP A 61 7.43 -15.36 3.93
CA ASP A 61 7.98 -14.61 5.08
C ASP A 61 7.49 -13.17 5.04
N PHE A 62 6.31 -12.93 5.61
CA PHE A 62 5.68 -11.61 5.70
C PHE A 62 6.58 -10.58 6.40
N SER A 63 7.42 -11.01 7.34
CA SER A 63 8.28 -10.09 8.08
C SER A 63 9.40 -9.48 7.24
N LYS A 64 9.83 -10.17 6.19
CA LYS A 64 10.88 -9.70 5.28
C LYS A 64 10.33 -9.08 4.01
N MET A 65 9.31 -9.71 3.43
CA MET A 65 8.62 -9.21 2.24
C MET A 65 7.13 -9.23 2.51
N GLY A 66 6.53 -8.08 2.62
CA GLY A 66 5.13 -7.99 2.99
C GLY A 66 4.54 -6.61 2.76
N LEU A 67 3.25 -6.61 2.63
CA LEU A 67 2.45 -5.39 2.56
C LEU A 67 1.20 -5.59 3.41
N PHE A 68 0.97 -4.65 4.29
CA PHE A 68 -0.29 -4.46 4.99
C PHE A 68 -0.88 -3.12 4.56
N LEU A 69 -2.10 -3.13 4.09
CA LEU A 69 -2.84 -1.90 3.84
C LEU A 69 -4.33 -2.05 4.13
N ILE A 70 -4.97 -0.90 4.34
CA ILE A 70 -6.42 -0.75 4.32
C ILE A 70 -6.76 0.27 3.24
N THR A 71 -7.55 -0.13 2.25
CA THR A 71 -8.16 0.80 1.31
C THR A 71 -9.40 1.41 1.96
N THR A 72 -9.31 2.67 2.36
CA THR A 72 -10.41 3.39 3.03
C THR A 72 -11.38 4.02 2.05
N ARG A 73 -10.91 4.38 0.86
CA ARG A 73 -11.68 4.93 -0.27
C ARG A 73 -11.07 4.50 -1.57
N ASN A 74 -11.92 4.29 -2.56
CA ASN A 74 -11.49 4.11 -3.94
C ASN A 74 -12.63 4.49 -4.89
N GLY A 75 -12.28 4.94 -6.10
CA GLY A 75 -13.18 5.04 -7.22
C GLY A 75 -13.23 3.76 -8.04
N ASN A 76 -13.91 3.80 -9.16
CA ASN A 76 -13.97 2.67 -10.09
C ASN A 76 -13.92 3.16 -11.53
N GLN A 77 -12.78 2.98 -12.19
CA GLN A 77 -12.59 3.42 -13.58
C GLN A 77 -13.43 2.62 -14.59
N LYS A 78 -13.88 1.41 -14.20
CA LYS A 78 -14.73 0.55 -15.03
C LYS A 78 -16.23 0.90 -14.90
N MET A 79 -16.61 1.56 -13.81
CA MET A 79 -17.98 1.97 -13.52
C MET A 79 -18.06 3.44 -13.06
N PRO A 80 -17.54 4.42 -13.83
CA PRO A 80 -17.42 5.80 -13.39
C PRO A 80 -18.77 6.48 -13.16
N GLU A 81 -19.81 6.07 -13.88
CA GLU A 81 -21.19 6.61 -13.72
C GLU A 81 -21.81 6.16 -12.37
N LYS A 82 -21.46 4.94 -11.89
CA LYS A 82 -21.93 4.42 -10.61
C LYS A 82 -21.07 4.94 -9.46
N TYR A 83 -19.77 5.06 -9.66
CA TYR A 83 -18.78 5.45 -8.65
C TYR A 83 -17.90 6.60 -9.17
N PRO A 84 -18.33 7.85 -8.98
CA PRO A 84 -17.70 9.01 -9.63
C PRO A 84 -16.40 9.49 -8.96
N LYS A 85 -15.93 8.84 -7.88
CA LYS A 85 -14.65 9.17 -7.27
C LYS A 85 -13.51 8.88 -8.24
N VAL A 86 -12.58 9.83 -8.39
CA VAL A 86 -11.38 9.71 -9.24
C VAL A 86 -10.11 9.48 -8.44
N TYR A 87 -10.23 9.20 -7.15
CA TYR A 87 -9.15 9.09 -6.18
C TYR A 87 -9.31 7.86 -5.29
N ALA A 88 -8.21 7.47 -4.66
CA ALA A 88 -8.15 6.46 -3.61
C ALA A 88 -7.37 6.98 -2.41
N GLU A 89 -7.65 6.41 -1.25
CA GLU A 89 -6.88 6.58 -0.02
C GLU A 89 -6.62 5.22 0.61
N LYS A 90 -5.37 5.00 1.00
CA LYS A 90 -4.94 3.80 1.72
C LYS A 90 -4.15 4.19 2.97
N LEU A 91 -4.24 3.35 3.97
CA LEU A 91 -3.40 3.39 5.17
C LEU A 91 -2.57 2.10 5.19
N MET A 92 -1.27 2.24 5.38
CA MET A 92 -0.34 1.11 5.42
C MET A 92 0.44 1.11 6.73
N ILE A 93 0.85 -0.08 7.15
CA ILE A 93 1.82 -0.27 8.22
C ILE A 93 3.03 -0.96 7.61
N VAL A 94 4.20 -0.36 7.79
CA VAL A 94 5.47 -0.85 7.26
C VAL A 94 6.43 -1.10 8.42
N GLU A 95 6.86 -2.34 8.58
CA GLU A 95 7.80 -2.73 9.63
C GLU A 95 9.24 -2.43 9.22
N GLU A 96 10.14 -2.39 10.21
CA GLU A 96 11.57 -2.28 9.97
C GLU A 96 12.05 -3.42 9.05
N ASN A 97 12.81 -3.06 8.01
CA ASN A 97 13.34 -4.00 7.01
C ASN A 97 12.30 -4.84 6.24
N GLN A 98 11.00 -4.63 6.45
CA GLN A 98 9.95 -5.28 5.68
C GLN A 98 9.80 -4.60 4.32
N VAL A 99 10.06 -5.34 3.26
CA VAL A 99 10.14 -4.81 1.91
C VAL A 99 8.80 -4.96 1.17
N THR A 100 8.29 -3.85 0.65
CA THR A 100 7.33 -3.88 -0.46
C THR A 100 8.12 -3.94 -1.77
N PRO A 101 7.90 -4.95 -2.64
CA PRO A 101 8.70 -5.18 -3.84
C PRO A 101 8.76 -3.98 -4.79
N MET A 102 9.84 -3.93 -5.60
CA MET A 102 10.04 -2.92 -6.63
C MET A 102 8.92 -3.00 -7.67
N HIS A 103 8.17 -1.92 -7.83
CA HIS A 103 7.06 -1.84 -8.79
C HIS A 103 6.86 -0.40 -9.27
N PHE A 104 6.12 -0.24 -10.38
CA PHE A 104 5.58 1.04 -10.84
C PHE A 104 4.13 0.88 -11.30
N HIS A 105 3.48 2.01 -11.56
CA HIS A 105 2.12 2.07 -12.10
C HIS A 105 2.14 2.62 -13.54
N TRP A 106 1.36 2.02 -14.44
CA TRP A 106 1.24 2.50 -15.83
C TRP A 106 0.38 3.77 -15.93
N PHE A 107 -0.60 3.91 -15.05
CA PHE A 107 -1.63 4.97 -15.14
C PHE A 107 -1.69 5.85 -13.91
N LYS A 108 -1.58 5.27 -12.72
CA LYS A 108 -1.79 5.93 -11.44
C LYS A 108 -0.66 6.90 -11.11
N THR A 109 -1.04 8.08 -10.62
CA THR A 109 -0.18 8.97 -9.84
C THR A 109 -0.59 8.83 -8.37
N GLU A 110 0.39 8.79 -7.48
CA GLU A 110 0.18 8.63 -6.05
C GLU A 110 1.16 9.45 -5.22
N ASP A 111 0.70 9.90 -4.06
CA ASP A 111 1.52 10.42 -2.99
C ASP A 111 1.68 9.37 -1.91
N ILE A 112 2.92 9.06 -1.56
CA ILE A 112 3.28 8.25 -0.40
C ILE A 112 3.74 9.19 0.71
N ILE A 113 3.08 9.09 1.87
CA ILE A 113 3.20 10.05 2.96
C ILE A 113 3.59 9.29 4.24
N ASN A 114 4.70 9.67 4.86
CA ASN A 114 5.01 9.20 6.22
C ASN A 114 4.08 9.90 7.22
N ARG A 115 3.09 9.20 7.75
CA ARG A 115 2.10 9.74 8.70
C ARG A 115 2.55 9.69 10.15
N GLY A 116 3.62 8.96 10.44
CA GLY A 116 4.14 8.88 11.81
C GLY A 116 4.90 7.58 12.07
N GLY A 117 5.51 7.51 13.24
CA GLY A 117 6.35 6.40 13.65
C GLY A 117 7.79 6.54 13.21
N GLY A 118 8.35 5.48 12.65
CA GLY A 118 9.71 5.44 12.14
C GLY A 118 9.90 6.22 10.85
N ASN A 119 11.00 5.95 10.16
CA ASN A 119 11.30 6.55 8.87
C ASN A 119 11.02 5.55 7.73
N LEU A 120 10.48 6.06 6.63
CA LEU A 120 10.25 5.26 5.43
C LEU A 120 11.42 5.44 4.46
N MET A 121 12.02 4.32 4.08
CA MET A 121 13.10 4.29 3.09
C MET A 121 12.54 3.87 1.75
N ILE A 122 12.85 4.61 0.69
CA ILE A 122 12.30 4.35 -0.65
C ILE A 122 13.42 4.36 -1.67
N LYS A 123 13.60 3.25 -2.39
CA LYS A 123 14.55 3.14 -3.51
C LYS A 123 13.83 3.42 -4.82
N LEU A 124 14.46 4.24 -5.68
CA LEU A 124 13.86 4.81 -6.86
C LEU A 124 14.60 4.44 -8.14
N TYR A 125 13.84 4.19 -9.21
CA TYR A 125 14.31 4.14 -10.60
C TYR A 125 13.23 4.69 -11.51
N LYS A 126 13.63 5.08 -12.72
CA LYS A 126 12.70 5.32 -13.83
C LYS A 126 12.58 4.04 -14.65
N ALA A 127 11.39 3.72 -15.16
CA ALA A 127 11.24 2.64 -16.12
C ALA A 127 11.83 3.06 -17.48
N ASP A 128 12.56 2.14 -18.12
CA ASP A 128 12.98 2.31 -19.51
C ASP A 128 11.86 1.89 -20.50
N GLU A 129 12.13 1.95 -21.80
CA GLU A 129 11.18 1.61 -22.85
C GLU A 129 10.76 0.14 -22.86
N ASN A 130 11.54 -0.74 -22.22
CA ASN A 130 11.26 -2.17 -22.08
C ASN A 130 10.74 -2.54 -20.69
N GLU A 131 10.32 -1.55 -19.89
CA GLU A 131 9.91 -1.70 -18.49
C GLU A 131 11.02 -2.23 -17.57
N GLY A 132 12.28 -2.04 -17.93
CA GLY A 132 13.44 -2.29 -17.11
C GLY A 132 13.79 -1.09 -16.22
N LEU A 133 14.83 -1.24 -15.40
CA LEU A 133 15.37 -0.15 -14.59
C LEU A 133 16.31 0.71 -15.43
N SER A 134 15.96 1.98 -15.62
CA SER A 134 16.79 2.96 -16.34
C SER A 134 17.92 3.49 -15.44
N ASP A 135 19.07 3.80 -16.04
CA ASP A 135 20.18 4.51 -15.39
C ASP A 135 20.02 6.04 -15.45
N GLU A 136 18.92 6.55 -16.03
CA GLU A 136 18.65 7.99 -16.11
C GLU A 136 18.32 8.58 -14.74
N ASP A 137 18.63 9.86 -14.57
CA ASP A 137 18.21 10.64 -13.42
C ASP A 137 16.67 10.69 -13.32
N ILE A 138 16.19 10.70 -12.08
CA ILE A 138 14.78 10.69 -11.73
C ILE A 138 14.38 12.10 -11.28
N GLU A 139 13.44 12.73 -11.99
CA GLU A 139 12.75 13.92 -11.48
C GLU A 139 11.54 13.52 -10.66
N ILE A 140 11.45 14.01 -9.43
CA ILE A 140 10.36 13.69 -8.51
C ILE A 140 9.97 14.91 -7.68
N VAL A 141 8.74 14.91 -7.17
CA VAL A 141 8.26 15.97 -6.27
C VAL A 141 8.19 15.41 -4.85
N MET A 142 8.79 16.14 -3.91
CA MET A 142 8.70 15.85 -2.47
C MET A 142 8.17 17.10 -1.77
N ASP A 143 7.04 16.97 -1.09
CA ASP A 143 6.37 18.09 -0.38
C ASP A 143 6.20 19.36 -1.26
N GLY A 144 5.85 19.17 -2.54
CA GLY A 144 5.69 20.25 -3.51
C GLY A 144 7.01 20.79 -4.09
N VAL A 145 8.16 20.26 -3.68
CA VAL A 145 9.49 20.67 -4.17
C VAL A 145 10.02 19.68 -5.19
N LYS A 146 10.30 20.16 -6.41
CA LYS A 146 10.91 19.34 -7.46
C LYS A 146 12.37 19.06 -7.13
N LYS A 147 12.75 17.79 -7.18
CA LYS A 147 14.10 17.30 -6.93
C LYS A 147 14.54 16.37 -8.05
N THR A 148 15.84 16.26 -8.28
CA THR A 148 16.45 15.33 -9.23
C THR A 148 17.41 14.42 -8.47
N PHE A 149 17.29 13.11 -8.70
CA PHE A 149 18.13 12.10 -8.07
C PHE A 149 18.73 11.16 -9.11
N PRO A 150 19.97 10.69 -8.94
CA PRO A 150 20.52 9.60 -9.74
C PRO A 150 19.69 8.33 -9.61
N ALA A 151 19.67 7.49 -10.65
CA ALA A 151 19.04 6.18 -10.63
C ALA A 151 19.52 5.35 -9.43
N GLY A 152 18.58 4.61 -8.80
CA GLY A 152 18.87 3.77 -7.65
C GLY A 152 19.07 4.51 -6.32
N THR A 153 18.85 5.82 -6.29
CA THR A 153 18.88 6.60 -5.04
C THR A 153 17.87 6.04 -4.04
N VAL A 154 18.28 5.99 -2.78
CA VAL A 154 17.40 5.73 -1.65
C VAL A 154 17.07 7.06 -0.98
N VAL A 155 15.81 7.45 -0.99
CA VAL A 155 15.30 8.60 -0.24
C VAL A 155 14.74 8.15 1.10
N ARG A 156 14.83 9.02 2.09
CA ARG A 156 14.30 8.81 3.45
C ARG A 156 13.21 9.82 3.69
N LEU A 157 12.03 9.34 4.05
CA LEU A 157 10.92 10.17 4.51
C LEU A 157 10.81 10.08 6.03
N THR A 158 10.98 11.19 6.71
CA THR A 158 10.67 11.33 8.14
C THR A 158 9.19 11.66 8.34
N PRO A 159 8.63 11.53 9.57
CA PRO A 159 7.23 11.84 9.82
C PRO A 159 6.79 13.21 9.29
N GLY A 160 5.73 13.24 8.50
CA GLY A 160 5.18 14.41 7.84
C GLY A 160 5.62 14.60 6.40
N GLU A 161 6.74 14.03 5.97
CA GLU A 161 7.25 14.16 4.59
C GLU A 161 6.48 13.26 3.62
N SER A 162 6.42 13.68 2.36
CA SER A 162 5.76 12.96 1.27
C SER A 162 6.57 12.96 -0.03
N ILE A 163 6.24 12.01 -0.90
CA ILE A 163 6.82 11.87 -2.23
C ILE A 163 5.72 11.53 -3.23
N THR A 164 5.74 12.18 -4.41
CA THR A 164 4.78 11.94 -5.48
C THR A 164 5.38 11.04 -6.54
N PHE A 165 4.77 9.89 -6.79
CA PHE A 165 5.10 9.01 -7.90
C PHE A 165 4.17 9.26 -9.08
N THR A 166 4.74 9.62 -10.21
CA THR A 166 4.05 9.60 -11.49
C THR A 166 4.24 8.23 -12.16
N LYS A 167 3.45 7.96 -13.20
CA LYS A 167 3.56 6.71 -13.97
C LYS A 167 5.01 6.42 -14.39
N GLY A 168 5.37 5.14 -14.34
CA GLY A 168 6.70 4.68 -14.76
C GLY A 168 7.83 4.97 -13.78
N ILE A 169 7.54 5.43 -12.56
CA ILE A 169 8.55 5.56 -11.51
C ILE A 169 8.54 4.30 -10.66
N TYR A 170 9.57 3.48 -10.81
CA TYR A 170 9.82 2.33 -9.97
C TYR A 170 10.13 2.75 -8.56
N HIS A 171 9.45 2.16 -7.61
CA HIS A 171 9.69 2.37 -6.18
C HIS A 171 9.62 1.06 -5.41
N ARG A 172 10.49 0.93 -4.41
CA ARG A 172 10.51 -0.12 -3.40
C ARG A 172 10.71 0.54 -2.06
N PHE A 173 9.94 0.16 -1.05
CA PHE A 173 10.05 0.81 0.25
C PHE A 173 10.08 -0.18 1.42
N TRP A 174 10.61 0.28 2.56
CA TRP A 174 10.73 -0.44 3.82
C TRP A 174 10.89 0.53 4.99
N GLY A 175 10.63 0.05 6.22
CA GLY A 175 10.93 0.80 7.43
C GLY A 175 12.43 0.80 7.74
N GLU A 176 12.97 1.96 8.14
CA GLU A 176 14.38 2.09 8.53
C GLU A 176 14.67 1.33 9.82
N GLU A 177 15.73 0.52 9.83
CA GLU A 177 16.15 -0.26 11.00
C GLU A 177 16.46 0.63 12.21
N GLY A 178 15.99 0.21 13.40
CA GLY A 178 16.20 0.93 14.65
C GLY A 178 15.33 2.18 14.85
N HIS A 179 14.35 2.43 13.96
CA HIS A 179 13.47 3.60 14.03
C HIS A 179 11.99 3.26 14.28
N GLY A 180 11.65 1.98 14.38
CA GLY A 180 10.29 1.51 14.65
C GLY A 180 9.41 1.42 13.40
N THR A 181 8.19 0.96 13.63
CA THR A 181 7.15 0.80 12.61
C THR A 181 6.71 2.14 12.04
N VAL A 182 6.45 2.19 10.74
CA VAL A 182 5.99 3.40 10.05
C VAL A 182 4.51 3.28 9.70
N MET A 183 3.74 4.29 10.04
CA MET A 183 2.39 4.48 9.49
C MET A 183 2.50 5.30 8.21
N VAL A 184 2.05 4.73 7.10
CA VAL A 184 2.12 5.33 5.77
C VAL A 184 0.71 5.60 5.25
N GLY A 185 0.50 6.77 4.68
CA GLY A 185 -0.70 7.10 3.92
C GLY A 185 -0.39 7.10 2.43
N GLU A 186 -1.33 6.62 1.63
CA GLU A 186 -1.32 6.80 0.18
C GLU A 186 -2.57 7.61 -0.21
N VAL A 187 -2.36 8.64 -1.01
CA VAL A 187 -3.44 9.35 -1.71
C VAL A 187 -3.13 9.26 -3.20
N SER A 188 -4.05 8.71 -3.97
CA SER A 188 -3.76 8.39 -5.37
C SER A 188 -4.96 8.61 -6.27
N MET A 189 -4.75 8.50 -7.59
CA MET A 189 -5.82 8.20 -8.53
C MET A 189 -6.47 6.87 -8.16
N CYS A 190 -7.61 6.53 -8.81
CA CYS A 190 -8.28 5.24 -8.57
C CYS A 190 -7.30 4.07 -8.65
N ASN A 191 -7.37 3.20 -7.66
CA ASN A 191 -6.55 2.00 -7.58
C ASN A 191 -7.18 0.85 -8.38
N ASP A 192 -6.39 0.18 -9.21
CA ASP A 192 -6.72 -1.08 -9.90
C ASP A 192 -5.52 -2.03 -9.81
N ASP A 193 -5.34 -2.67 -8.66
CA ASP A 193 -4.18 -3.52 -8.37
C ASP A 193 -4.00 -4.68 -9.36
N ALA A 194 -5.06 -5.10 -10.03
CA ALA A 194 -5.01 -6.18 -11.01
C ALA A 194 -4.42 -5.75 -12.35
N ASN A 195 -4.53 -4.45 -12.71
CA ASN A 195 -4.20 -3.98 -14.05
C ASN A 195 -3.21 -2.80 -14.08
N ASP A 196 -2.83 -2.26 -12.93
CA ASP A 196 -1.96 -1.08 -12.84
C ASP A 196 -0.74 -1.26 -11.93
N ASN A 197 -0.28 -2.50 -11.74
CA ASN A 197 0.95 -2.81 -11.01
C ASN A 197 1.92 -3.61 -11.89
N ARG A 198 3.10 -3.04 -12.15
CA ARG A 198 4.21 -3.72 -12.80
C ARG A 198 5.31 -4.00 -11.77
N PHE A 199 5.38 -5.22 -11.28
CA PHE A 199 6.50 -5.65 -10.43
C PHE A 199 7.73 -5.95 -11.27
N TYR A 200 8.89 -5.48 -10.82
CA TYR A 200 10.17 -5.73 -11.51
C TYR A 200 10.53 -7.21 -11.47
N ASP A 201 10.48 -7.80 -10.28
CA ASP A 201 10.65 -9.23 -10.09
C ASP A 201 9.31 -9.95 -10.19
N GLU A 202 9.32 -11.22 -10.57
CA GLU A 202 8.12 -12.06 -10.53
C GLU A 202 7.72 -12.33 -9.07
N VAL A 203 6.55 -11.91 -8.68
CA VAL A 203 6.00 -12.09 -7.33
C VAL A 203 4.57 -12.59 -7.38
N GLY A 204 4.17 -13.37 -6.36
CA GLY A 204 2.75 -13.69 -6.12
C GLY A 204 2.05 -12.49 -5.48
N ARG A 205 0.77 -12.24 -5.82
CA ARG A 205 0.03 -11.12 -5.19
C ARG A 205 -0.68 -11.57 -3.92
N PHE A 206 -1.38 -12.67 -3.98
CA PHE A 206 -2.13 -13.22 -2.86
C PHE A 206 -1.78 -14.70 -2.66
N PRO A 207 -1.08 -15.06 -1.57
CA PRO A 207 -0.83 -16.45 -1.24
C PRO A 207 -2.12 -17.16 -0.81
N ALA A 208 -2.14 -18.49 -0.93
CA ALA A 208 -3.19 -19.29 -0.32
C ALA A 208 -3.20 -19.11 1.19
N ILE A 209 -4.40 -19.03 1.78
CA ILE A 209 -4.56 -18.91 3.23
C ILE A 209 -4.77 -20.31 3.81
N GLU A 210 -3.96 -20.67 4.82
CA GLU A 210 -4.16 -21.83 5.67
C GLU A 210 -5.07 -21.41 6.84
N GLU A 211 -6.28 -21.92 6.86
CA GLU A 211 -7.29 -21.58 7.87
C GLU A 211 -7.07 -22.38 9.16
N ASP A 212 -6.10 -21.97 9.96
CA ASP A 212 -5.72 -22.58 11.24
C ASP A 212 -6.47 -21.97 12.45
N GLU A 213 -7.14 -20.85 12.27
CA GLU A 213 -8.07 -20.25 13.24
C GLU A 213 -9.21 -19.51 12.54
N ALA A 214 -10.20 -19.02 13.28
CA ALA A 214 -11.28 -18.19 12.74
C ALA A 214 -10.74 -16.80 12.32
N PRO A 215 -11.30 -16.17 11.24
CA PRO A 215 -10.99 -14.78 10.94
C PRO A 215 -11.35 -13.83 12.08
N LEU A 216 -10.58 -12.74 12.20
CA LEU A 216 -10.80 -11.70 13.19
C LEU A 216 -12.08 -10.94 12.90
#